data_cdcf6e301bb6bb2215336e324511e510
#
_entry.id   cdcf6e301bb6bb2215336e324511e510
#
_cell.length_a   1.000
_cell.length_b   1.000
_cell.length_c   1.000
_cell.angle_alpha   90.00
_cell.angle_beta   90.00
_cell.angle_gamma   90.00
#
_symmetry.space_group_name_H-M   'P 1'
#
loop_
_entity.id
_entity.type
_entity.pdbx_description
1 polymer ?
#
loop_
_entity_poly.entity_id
_entity_poly.type
_entity_poly.pdbx_seq_one_letter_code
_entity_poly.pdbx_strand_id
1 'polypeptide(L)'
;MSLAQAFEIPLIKATNESLKGYGYLIDSYENSDIEIVTWPKQGWREIDIGTGNEGGTTEGSFDAWWDGSTLYGQNNAVQHKSEYEVDGKYILGYSSSPDTLIKNQNYIFPKEMYIWHANYHPDGGQLFFPTKPGAFISPLALPGDDIKVEDFKAFYFDGSKGLYIHPNIWHEGVFPIDEKNSFMGKQGKVHARVSIDLKKEFNKYLFFKTELV
;
A
#
# COMPACT_ATOMS: atom_id res chain seq x y z
N MET A 1 4.20 -27.46 -8.87
CA MET A 1 4.32 -26.00 -9.10
C MET A 1 5.65 -25.58 -8.53
N SER A 2 6.45 -24.78 -9.27
CA SER A 2 7.67 -24.20 -8.70
C SER A 2 7.31 -23.19 -7.63
N LEU A 3 8.16 -23.07 -6.60
CA LEU A 3 8.05 -22.00 -5.60
C LEU A 3 8.20 -20.65 -6.31
N ALA A 4 7.44 -19.63 -5.86
CA ALA A 4 7.60 -18.28 -6.38
C ALA A 4 8.98 -17.73 -6.01
N GLN A 5 9.59 -16.99 -6.93
CA GLN A 5 10.89 -16.39 -6.71
C GLN A 5 10.73 -15.05 -5.97
N ALA A 6 11.64 -14.75 -5.06
CA ALA A 6 11.73 -13.45 -4.43
C ALA A 6 12.53 -12.49 -5.33
N PHE A 7 12.02 -11.28 -5.52
CA PHE A 7 12.67 -10.20 -6.25
C PHE A 7 12.89 -9.02 -5.32
N GLU A 8 14.17 -8.67 -5.08
CA GLU A 8 14.53 -7.56 -4.20
C GLU A 8 14.30 -6.23 -4.89
N ILE A 9 13.52 -5.34 -4.26
CA ILE A 9 13.36 -3.96 -4.69
C ILE A 9 14.14 -3.02 -3.78
N PRO A 10 14.67 -1.89 -4.31
CA PRO A 10 15.47 -0.97 -3.51
C PRO A 10 14.62 -0.28 -2.44
N LEU A 11 15.19 -0.11 -1.23
CA LEU A 11 14.64 0.74 -0.19
C LEU A 11 15.27 2.13 -0.28
N ILE A 12 14.43 3.16 -0.41
CA ILE A 12 14.84 4.56 -0.62
C ILE A 12 14.23 5.43 0.49
N LYS A 13 15.02 6.34 1.07
CA LYS A 13 14.47 7.32 2.01
C LYS A 13 13.45 8.21 1.31
N ALA A 14 12.26 8.33 1.89
CA ALA A 14 11.20 9.19 1.37
C ALA A 14 11.55 10.67 1.59
N THR A 15 11.62 11.40 0.50
CA THR A 15 11.75 12.86 0.43
C THR A 15 10.86 13.36 -0.70
N ASN A 16 10.52 14.63 -0.75
CA ASN A 16 9.74 15.16 -1.87
C ASN A 16 10.46 14.98 -3.23
N GLU A 17 11.79 14.92 -3.23
CA GLU A 17 12.56 14.65 -4.45
C GLU A 17 12.48 13.18 -4.86
N SER A 18 12.70 12.24 -3.93
CA SER A 18 12.64 10.80 -4.23
C SER A 18 11.23 10.33 -4.58
N LEU A 19 10.19 11.00 -4.04
CA LEU A 19 8.79 10.73 -4.32
C LEU A 19 8.25 11.44 -5.58
N LYS A 20 9.09 12.22 -6.27
CA LYS A 20 8.63 12.94 -7.48
C LYS A 20 8.03 11.99 -8.52
N GLY A 21 6.77 12.25 -8.88
CA GLY A 21 6.00 11.42 -9.80
C GLY A 21 5.20 10.30 -9.14
N TYR A 22 5.51 9.94 -7.89
CA TYR A 22 4.74 8.97 -7.10
C TYR A 22 3.73 9.67 -6.18
N GLY A 23 4.14 10.78 -5.58
CA GLY A 23 3.39 11.49 -4.58
C GLY A 23 4.26 12.53 -3.87
N TYR A 24 3.94 12.82 -2.62
CA TYR A 24 4.70 13.76 -1.80
C TYR A 24 4.46 13.54 -0.29
N LEU A 25 5.34 14.13 0.53
CA LEU A 25 5.19 14.13 1.98
C LEU A 25 4.15 15.16 2.40
N ILE A 26 3.29 14.81 3.37
CA ILE A 26 2.30 15.70 3.96
C ILE A 26 2.61 15.98 5.42
N ASP A 27 2.41 17.26 5.82
CA ASP A 27 2.68 17.73 7.18
C ASP A 27 1.45 17.65 8.11
N SER A 28 0.23 17.62 7.54
CA SER A 28 -1.02 17.60 8.29
C SER A 28 -2.08 16.82 7.51
N TYR A 29 -2.80 15.96 8.21
CA TYR A 29 -3.93 15.22 7.65
C TYR A 29 -5.11 16.15 7.35
N GLU A 30 -5.43 17.05 8.28
CA GLU A 30 -6.60 17.95 8.21
C GLU A 30 -6.50 18.93 7.04
N ASN A 31 -5.27 19.35 6.72
CA ASN A 31 -5.00 20.33 5.66
C ASN A 31 -4.66 19.68 4.32
N SER A 32 -4.84 18.37 4.19
CA SER A 32 -4.51 17.63 2.97
C SER A 32 -5.77 17.06 2.34
N ASP A 33 -6.01 17.43 1.09
CA ASP A 33 -7.06 16.87 0.25
C ASP A 33 -6.48 15.90 -0.75
N ILE A 34 -7.34 15.03 -1.28
CA ILE A 34 -6.96 14.11 -2.36
C ILE A 34 -7.49 14.63 -3.70
N GLU A 35 -6.75 14.37 -4.74
CA GLU A 35 -7.21 14.58 -6.11
C GLU A 35 -8.33 13.59 -6.44
N ILE A 36 -9.42 14.08 -7.04
CA ILE A 36 -10.51 13.27 -7.60
C ILE A 36 -10.50 13.40 -9.11
N VAL A 37 -10.41 12.28 -9.80
CA VAL A 37 -10.43 12.20 -11.26
C VAL A 37 -11.80 11.70 -11.70
N THR A 38 -12.64 12.60 -12.18
CA THR A 38 -14.05 12.30 -12.50
C THR A 38 -14.22 11.36 -13.70
N TRP A 39 -13.33 11.44 -14.68
CA TRP A 39 -13.35 10.62 -15.88
C TRP A 39 -11.97 10.02 -16.11
N PRO A 40 -11.56 9.02 -15.33
CA PRO A 40 -10.23 8.45 -15.46
C PRO A 40 -10.07 7.75 -16.82
N LYS A 41 -8.89 7.92 -17.39
CA LYS A 41 -8.51 7.14 -18.55
C LYS A 41 -8.30 5.69 -18.14
N GLN A 42 -9.08 4.79 -18.70
CA GLN A 42 -8.93 3.36 -18.45
C GLN A 42 -7.78 2.79 -19.28
N GLY A 43 -6.95 1.99 -18.63
CA GLY A 43 -5.97 1.13 -19.28
C GLY A 43 -6.59 -0.16 -19.83
N TRP A 44 -5.76 -1.15 -20.10
CA TRP A 44 -6.24 -2.46 -20.54
C TRP A 44 -6.60 -3.41 -19.38
N ARG A 45 -6.11 -3.10 -18.16
CA ARG A 45 -6.47 -3.86 -16.97
C ARG A 45 -7.88 -3.50 -16.51
N GLU A 46 -8.64 -4.52 -16.14
CA GLU A 46 -10.02 -4.34 -15.68
C GLU A 46 -10.03 -3.77 -14.25
N ILE A 47 -11.06 -2.99 -13.97
CA ILE A 47 -11.37 -2.54 -12.61
C ILE A 47 -11.89 -3.73 -11.81
N ASP A 48 -11.44 -3.88 -10.59
CA ASP A 48 -11.86 -4.94 -9.68
C ASP A 48 -13.37 -4.90 -9.45
N ILE A 49 -13.99 -6.07 -9.50
CA ILE A 49 -15.45 -6.21 -9.32
C ILE A 49 -15.83 -5.67 -7.92
N GLY A 50 -16.89 -4.87 -7.88
CA GLY A 50 -17.41 -4.30 -6.64
C GLY A 50 -16.74 -2.98 -6.22
N THR A 51 -15.86 -2.43 -7.06
CA THR A 51 -15.26 -1.09 -6.86
C THR A 51 -15.74 -0.11 -7.92
N GLY A 52 -15.60 1.20 -7.70
CA GLY A 52 -15.85 2.23 -8.71
C GLY A 52 -17.31 2.63 -8.89
N ASN A 53 -18.15 2.52 -7.88
CA ASN A 53 -19.59 2.73 -8.04
C ASN A 53 -20.13 4.03 -7.41
N GLU A 54 -19.32 4.80 -6.72
CA GLU A 54 -19.79 5.96 -5.97
C GLU A 54 -18.90 7.18 -6.23
N GLY A 55 -19.28 8.33 -5.73
CA GLY A 55 -18.53 9.56 -5.88
C GLY A 55 -18.21 10.22 -4.53
N GLY A 56 -17.10 10.96 -4.46
CA GLY A 56 -16.73 11.72 -3.26
C GLY A 56 -15.40 11.27 -2.64
N THR A 57 -15.31 11.38 -1.32
CA THR A 57 -14.10 11.02 -0.56
C THR A 57 -14.48 10.16 0.63
N THR A 58 -13.74 9.10 0.86
CA THR A 58 -13.84 8.26 2.07
C THR A 58 -12.66 8.55 2.98
N GLU A 59 -12.95 8.79 4.25
CA GLU A 59 -11.96 9.00 5.32
C GLU A 59 -12.12 7.94 6.39
N GLY A 60 -11.01 7.51 6.99
CA GLY A 60 -11.06 6.55 8.06
C GLY A 60 -9.70 6.26 8.66
N SER A 61 -9.67 5.31 9.60
CA SER A 61 -8.43 4.79 10.11
C SER A 61 -8.03 3.53 9.36
N PHE A 62 -6.73 3.35 9.24
CA PHE A 62 -6.11 2.15 8.74
C PHE A 62 -5.17 1.60 9.81
N ASP A 63 -5.42 0.37 10.24
CA ASP A 63 -4.57 -0.33 11.20
C ASP A 63 -3.70 -1.36 10.49
N ALA A 64 -2.43 -1.45 10.88
CA ALA A 64 -1.52 -2.49 10.42
C ALA A 64 -0.78 -3.11 11.60
N TRP A 65 -0.70 -4.43 11.65
CA TRP A 65 -0.06 -5.15 12.76
C TRP A 65 0.51 -6.51 12.32
N TRP A 66 1.55 -6.92 13.02
CA TRP A 66 2.12 -8.25 12.87
C TRP A 66 1.40 -9.27 13.75
N ASP A 67 1.12 -10.43 13.15
CA ASP A 67 0.67 -11.64 13.85
C ASP A 67 1.61 -12.80 13.41
N GLY A 68 2.60 -13.06 14.25
CA GLY A 68 3.73 -13.91 13.87
C GLY A 68 4.49 -13.32 12.67
N SER A 69 4.59 -14.10 11.61
CA SER A 69 5.28 -13.72 10.37
C SER A 69 4.39 -13.06 9.32
N THR A 70 3.13 -12.77 9.65
CA THR A 70 2.15 -12.19 8.73
C THR A 70 1.80 -10.77 9.15
N LEU A 71 1.88 -9.83 8.20
CA LEU A 71 1.40 -8.47 8.39
C LEU A 71 -0.04 -8.35 7.91
N TYR A 72 -0.91 -7.98 8.81
CA TYR A 72 -2.32 -7.70 8.53
C TYR A 72 -2.57 -6.21 8.43
N GLY A 73 -3.54 -5.85 7.59
CA GLY A 73 -4.12 -4.53 7.51
C GLY A 73 -5.62 -4.57 7.72
N GLN A 74 -6.19 -3.44 8.16
CA GLN A 74 -7.62 -3.26 8.28
C GLN A 74 -7.99 -1.80 8.07
N ASN A 75 -8.90 -1.56 7.14
CA ASN A 75 -9.51 -0.26 6.95
C ASN A 75 -10.74 -0.13 7.84
N ASN A 76 -10.82 0.97 8.60
CA ASN A 76 -11.96 1.31 9.44
C ASN A 76 -12.46 2.69 8.99
N ALA A 77 -13.48 2.73 8.15
CA ALA A 77 -14.08 3.99 7.72
C ALA A 77 -14.82 4.67 8.89
N VAL A 78 -14.55 5.94 9.09
CA VAL A 78 -15.12 6.72 10.19
C VAL A 78 -16.27 7.62 9.71
N GLN A 79 -16.22 8.09 8.47
CA GLN A 79 -17.18 9.03 7.91
C GLN A 79 -17.74 8.52 6.59
N HIS A 80 -18.97 8.94 6.29
CA HIS A 80 -19.70 8.56 5.09
C HIS A 80 -19.83 7.05 4.94
N LYS A 81 -20.52 6.43 5.87
CA LYS A 81 -20.90 5.02 5.80
C LYS A 81 -21.64 4.77 4.48
N SER A 82 -20.90 4.34 3.50
CA SER A 82 -21.43 3.70 2.34
C SER A 82 -21.58 2.22 2.65
N GLU A 83 -22.66 1.61 2.18
CA GLU A 83 -22.90 0.17 2.34
C GLU A 83 -21.82 -0.68 1.65
N TYR A 84 -20.93 -0.06 0.90
CA TYR A 84 -19.92 -0.69 0.03
C TYR A 84 -18.47 -0.40 0.48
N GLU A 85 -18.26 0.15 1.67
CA GLU A 85 -16.91 0.32 2.20
C GLU A 85 -16.27 -1.03 2.44
N VAL A 86 -15.04 -1.16 1.97
CA VAL A 86 -14.25 -2.39 2.17
C VAL A 86 -13.75 -2.39 3.62
N ASP A 87 -14.63 -2.74 4.55
CA ASP A 87 -14.24 -3.08 5.91
C ASP A 87 -13.74 -4.52 5.92
N GLY A 88 -12.45 -4.70 6.18
CA GLY A 88 -11.95 -6.06 6.26
C GLY A 88 -10.48 -6.14 6.67
N LYS A 89 -10.20 -7.19 7.42
CA LYS A 89 -8.84 -7.63 7.69
C LYS A 89 -8.31 -8.34 6.44
N TYR A 90 -7.18 -7.90 5.96
CA TYR A 90 -6.49 -8.52 4.82
C TYR A 90 -4.99 -8.65 5.08
N ILE A 91 -4.32 -9.48 4.31
CA ILE A 91 -2.88 -9.70 4.42
C ILE A 91 -2.17 -8.67 3.56
N LEU A 92 -1.34 -7.83 4.21
CA LEU A 92 -0.45 -6.87 3.55
C LEU A 92 0.83 -7.53 3.08
N GLY A 93 1.42 -8.39 3.90
CA GLY A 93 2.72 -8.97 3.59
C GLY A 93 3.21 -9.97 4.63
N TYR A 94 4.48 -10.30 4.53
CA TYR A 94 5.11 -11.34 5.34
C TYR A 94 6.55 -10.93 5.71
N SER A 95 7.06 -11.46 6.83
CA SER A 95 8.45 -11.24 7.27
C SER A 95 9.48 -12.18 6.64
N SER A 96 9.03 -13.14 5.85
CA SER A 96 9.85 -14.06 5.08
C SER A 96 9.04 -14.61 3.91
N SER A 97 9.69 -15.29 2.95
CA SER A 97 8.98 -15.85 1.80
C SER A 97 7.77 -16.69 2.22
N PRO A 98 6.55 -16.36 1.78
CA PRO A 98 5.34 -17.09 2.18
C PRO A 98 5.38 -18.59 1.87
N ASP A 99 6.09 -18.99 0.80
CA ASP A 99 6.20 -20.37 0.39
C ASP A 99 7.06 -21.22 1.34
N THR A 100 7.84 -20.55 2.21
CA THR A 100 8.74 -21.21 3.19
C THR A 100 8.35 -20.94 4.64
N LEU A 101 7.24 -20.21 4.88
CA LEU A 101 6.81 -19.87 6.23
C LEU A 101 6.47 -21.11 7.06
N ILE A 102 7.07 -21.17 8.26
CA ILE A 102 6.68 -22.10 9.31
C ILE A 102 5.60 -21.42 10.14
N LYS A 103 4.43 -22.05 10.25
CA LYS A 103 3.35 -21.57 11.12
C LYS A 103 3.82 -21.53 12.59
N ASN A 104 3.42 -20.48 13.31
CA ASN A 104 3.66 -20.26 14.74
C ASN A 104 5.04 -19.68 15.11
N GLN A 105 5.55 -18.73 14.35
CA GLN A 105 6.67 -17.92 14.81
C GLN A 105 6.17 -16.79 15.72
N ASN A 106 6.87 -16.58 16.85
CA ASN A 106 6.70 -15.36 17.64
C ASN A 106 7.10 -14.16 16.80
N TYR A 107 6.49 -12.99 17.07
CA TYR A 107 6.89 -11.74 16.43
C TYR A 107 8.39 -11.53 16.59
N ILE A 108 9.06 -11.42 15.47
CA ILE A 108 10.46 -11.00 15.38
C ILE A 108 10.42 -9.80 14.44
N PHE A 109 11.03 -8.68 14.83
CA PHE A 109 11.18 -7.52 13.97
C PHE A 109 11.68 -7.98 12.58
N PRO A 110 10.91 -7.78 11.51
CA PRO A 110 11.26 -8.33 10.22
C PRO A 110 12.46 -7.57 9.63
N LYS A 111 13.49 -8.31 9.23
CA LYS A 111 14.59 -7.76 8.44
C LYS A 111 14.21 -7.59 6.96
N GLU A 112 13.21 -8.31 6.53
CA GLU A 112 12.70 -8.33 5.17
C GLU A 112 11.17 -8.34 5.20
N MET A 113 10.56 -7.67 4.25
CA MET A 113 9.12 -7.72 4.03
C MET A 113 8.83 -8.19 2.62
N TYR A 114 7.90 -9.14 2.50
CA TYR A 114 7.48 -9.76 1.24
C TYR A 114 6.06 -9.38 0.92
N ILE A 115 5.81 -8.96 -0.32
CA ILE A 115 4.48 -8.65 -0.84
C ILE A 115 4.19 -9.41 -2.13
N TRP A 116 2.94 -9.71 -2.34
CA TRP A 116 2.44 -10.49 -3.49
C TRP A 116 1.42 -9.75 -4.32
N HIS A 117 0.94 -8.62 -3.83
CA HIS A 117 -0.17 -7.86 -4.40
C HIS A 117 0.20 -6.38 -4.48
N ALA A 118 -0.35 -5.71 -5.47
CA ALA A 118 -0.37 -4.25 -5.56
C ALA A 118 -1.62 -3.81 -6.31
N ASN A 119 -2.01 -2.56 -6.13
CA ASN A 119 -3.14 -1.97 -6.80
C ASN A 119 -2.89 -0.49 -7.12
N TYR A 120 -3.74 0.09 -7.95
CA TYR A 120 -3.83 1.53 -8.13
C TYR A 120 -5.29 1.99 -8.20
N HIS A 121 -5.52 3.28 -7.93
CA HIS A 121 -6.81 3.92 -8.04
C HIS A 121 -6.80 4.92 -9.20
N PRO A 122 -7.55 4.68 -10.29
CA PRO A 122 -7.58 5.58 -11.44
C PRO A 122 -8.39 6.85 -11.17
N ASP A 123 -9.30 6.81 -10.22
CA ASP A 123 -10.30 7.83 -9.92
C ASP A 123 -9.88 8.81 -8.81
N GLY A 124 -8.77 8.59 -8.14
CA GLY A 124 -8.30 9.50 -7.11
C GLY A 124 -6.95 9.16 -6.50
N GLY A 125 -6.40 10.12 -5.78
CA GLY A 125 -5.24 9.92 -4.93
C GLY A 125 -5.59 9.16 -3.65
N GLN A 126 -4.56 8.79 -2.90
CA GLN A 126 -4.69 8.20 -1.58
C GLN A 126 -3.69 8.82 -0.61
N LEU A 127 -4.10 8.90 0.65
CA LEU A 127 -3.31 9.53 1.68
C LEU A 127 -3.26 8.63 2.92
N PHE A 128 -2.07 8.50 3.51
CA PHE A 128 -1.85 7.88 4.81
C PHE A 128 -1.07 8.82 5.72
N PHE A 129 -1.57 9.02 6.92
CA PHE A 129 -0.92 9.85 7.94
C PHE A 129 -0.83 9.06 9.27
N PRO A 130 0.37 8.82 9.83
CA PRO A 130 0.50 8.05 11.06
C PRO A 130 -0.18 8.78 12.23
N THR A 131 -0.99 8.08 13.01
CA THR A 131 -1.71 8.66 14.16
C THR A 131 -0.78 8.93 15.33
N LYS A 132 0.38 8.30 15.35
CA LYS A 132 1.49 8.51 16.27
C LYS A 132 2.80 8.35 15.52
N PRO A 133 3.89 9.02 15.93
CA PRO A 133 5.19 8.82 15.31
C PRO A 133 5.58 7.35 15.27
N GLY A 134 5.99 6.86 14.12
CA GLY A 134 6.41 5.47 13.90
C GLY A 134 6.78 5.28 12.45
N ALA A 135 7.97 4.77 12.19
CA ALA A 135 8.46 4.58 10.84
C ALA A 135 7.65 3.52 10.07
N PHE A 136 7.50 3.74 8.78
CA PHE A 136 6.79 2.83 7.89
C PHE A 136 7.42 2.82 6.50
N ILE A 137 7.09 1.79 5.73
CA ILE A 137 7.53 1.63 4.35
C ILE A 137 6.30 1.53 3.45
N SER A 138 6.37 2.11 2.25
CA SER A 138 5.36 1.95 1.21
C SER A 138 6.04 1.60 -0.10
N PRO A 139 5.74 0.44 -0.71
CA PRO A 139 6.19 0.09 -2.05
C PRO A 139 5.32 0.80 -3.08
N LEU A 140 5.98 1.47 -4.03
CA LEU A 140 5.32 2.25 -5.08
C LEU A 140 5.93 1.92 -6.45
N ALA A 141 5.11 2.00 -7.52
CA ALA A 141 5.59 2.04 -8.90
C ALA A 141 4.82 3.07 -9.72
N LEU A 142 5.47 3.59 -10.77
CA LEU A 142 4.88 4.61 -11.66
C LEU A 142 3.69 4.05 -12.44
N PRO A 143 2.80 4.93 -12.97
CA PRO A 143 1.61 4.50 -13.68
C PRO A 143 1.92 3.68 -14.93
N GLY A 144 1.08 2.72 -15.22
CA GLY A 144 1.11 1.93 -16.44
C GLY A 144 0.62 0.51 -16.21
N ASP A 145 -0.16 -0.02 -17.15
CA ASP A 145 -0.73 -1.36 -17.03
C ASP A 145 0.28 -2.47 -17.38
N ASP A 146 1.37 -2.14 -18.08
CA ASP A 146 2.47 -3.07 -18.41
C ASP A 146 3.53 -3.14 -17.28
N ILE A 147 3.09 -3.00 -16.04
CA ILE A 147 3.94 -3.02 -14.85
C ILE A 147 4.77 -4.31 -14.76
N LYS A 148 5.98 -4.18 -14.24
CA LYS A 148 6.89 -5.28 -13.95
C LYS A 148 7.37 -5.20 -12.51
N VAL A 149 7.89 -6.29 -11.99
CA VAL A 149 8.43 -6.32 -10.62
C VAL A 149 9.62 -5.35 -10.45
N GLU A 150 10.38 -5.11 -11.51
CA GLU A 150 11.54 -4.22 -11.58
C GLU A 150 11.17 -2.73 -11.47
N ASP A 151 9.89 -2.38 -11.69
CA ASP A 151 9.42 -0.98 -11.66
C ASP A 151 9.13 -0.50 -10.22
N PHE A 152 9.03 -1.42 -9.28
CA PHE A 152 8.73 -1.11 -7.90
C PHE A 152 9.95 -0.62 -7.12
N LYS A 153 9.69 0.32 -6.20
CA LYS A 153 10.63 0.80 -5.19
C LYS A 153 9.93 0.87 -3.85
N ALA A 154 10.60 0.51 -2.78
CA ALA A 154 10.13 0.71 -1.43
C ALA A 154 10.60 2.06 -0.91
N PHE A 155 9.71 2.84 -0.31
CA PHE A 155 10.02 4.14 0.27
C PHE A 155 9.91 4.07 1.78
N TYR A 156 10.99 4.47 2.47
CA TYR A 156 11.07 4.53 3.93
C TYR A 156 10.67 5.91 4.42
N PHE A 157 9.71 5.95 5.31
CA PHE A 157 9.21 7.13 6.00
C PHE A 157 9.59 7.03 7.47
N ASP A 158 10.12 8.11 8.06
CA ASP A 158 10.51 8.16 9.47
C ASP A 158 9.31 8.35 10.42
N GLY A 159 8.10 8.50 9.88
CA GLY A 159 6.87 8.66 10.64
C GLY A 159 6.59 10.08 11.15
N SER A 160 7.44 11.04 10.84
CA SER A 160 7.21 12.46 11.16
C SER A 160 6.19 13.13 10.24
N LYS A 161 5.98 12.56 9.05
CA LYS A 161 5.07 13.04 8.00
C LYS A 161 4.26 11.88 7.43
N GLY A 162 3.13 12.23 6.81
CA GLY A 162 2.32 11.28 6.04
C GLY A 162 2.77 11.18 4.59
N LEU A 163 2.15 10.26 3.87
CA LEU A 163 2.33 10.00 2.44
C LEU A 163 1.05 10.37 1.70
N TYR A 164 1.18 11.18 0.65
CA TYR A 164 0.19 11.32 -0.41
C TYR A 164 0.65 10.54 -1.64
N ILE A 165 -0.24 9.76 -2.22
CA ILE A 165 -0.04 8.94 -3.43
C ILE A 165 -0.91 9.53 -4.56
N HIS A 166 -0.31 9.83 -5.72
CA HIS A 166 -1.05 10.31 -6.88
C HIS A 166 -1.98 9.23 -7.47
N PRO A 167 -3.06 9.62 -8.19
CA PRO A 167 -3.85 8.68 -8.98
C PRO A 167 -2.97 7.83 -9.91
N ASN A 168 -3.40 6.59 -10.14
CA ASN A 168 -2.72 5.60 -10.98
C ASN A 168 -1.34 5.11 -10.51
N ILE A 169 -0.84 5.52 -9.36
CA ILE A 169 0.38 4.97 -8.79
C ILE A 169 0.10 3.58 -8.23
N TRP A 170 0.86 2.60 -8.68
CA TRP A 170 0.85 1.27 -8.10
C TRP A 170 1.36 1.31 -6.67
N HIS A 171 0.62 0.75 -5.75
CA HIS A 171 0.96 0.70 -4.34
C HIS A 171 0.28 -0.49 -3.65
N GLU A 172 0.73 -0.78 -2.47
CA GLU A 172 0.04 -1.56 -1.46
C GLU A 172 -0.17 -0.65 -0.25
N GLY A 173 -0.75 -1.13 0.81
CA GLY A 173 -0.88 -0.37 2.04
C GLY A 173 0.48 0.04 2.63
N VAL A 174 0.44 0.67 3.79
CA VAL A 174 1.62 1.07 4.54
C VAL A 174 2.08 -0.05 5.47
N PHE A 175 3.39 -0.31 5.52
CA PHE A 175 4.02 -1.38 6.28
C PHE A 175 4.74 -0.77 7.49
N PRO A 176 4.17 -0.82 8.71
CA PRO A 176 4.85 -0.33 9.90
C PRO A 176 6.10 -1.17 10.18
N ILE A 177 7.15 -0.50 10.62
CA ILE A 177 8.37 -1.17 11.08
C ILE A 177 8.15 -1.72 12.49
N ASP A 178 7.32 -1.07 13.29
CA ASP A 178 6.90 -1.53 14.61
C ASP A 178 5.90 -2.69 14.54
N GLU A 179 5.67 -3.35 15.69
CA GLU A 179 4.69 -4.43 15.84
C GLU A 179 3.29 -4.02 15.37
N LYS A 180 2.92 -2.78 15.63
CA LYS A 180 1.63 -2.19 15.23
C LYS A 180 1.75 -0.69 15.04
N ASN A 181 1.07 -0.17 14.01
CA ASN A 181 0.80 1.27 13.89
C ASN A 181 -0.58 1.49 13.26
N SER A 182 -1.12 2.69 13.48
CA SER A 182 -2.39 3.14 12.93
C SER A 182 -2.19 4.43 12.15
N PHE A 183 -2.94 4.54 11.07
CA PHE A 183 -2.87 5.68 10.16
C PHE A 183 -4.27 6.26 9.95
N MET A 184 -4.38 7.55 9.82
CA MET A 184 -5.53 8.16 9.18
C MET A 184 -5.36 8.03 7.67
N GLY A 185 -6.42 7.60 7.00
CA GLY A 185 -6.46 7.45 5.55
C GLY A 185 -7.54 8.30 4.92
N LYS A 186 -7.29 8.75 3.70
CA LYS A 186 -8.25 9.44 2.86
C LYS A 186 -8.10 8.95 1.43
N GLN A 187 -9.21 8.65 0.77
CA GLN A 187 -9.23 8.16 -0.60
C GLN A 187 -10.52 8.55 -1.31
N GLY A 188 -10.58 8.37 -2.63
CA GLY A 188 -11.80 8.60 -3.40
C GLY A 188 -12.92 7.67 -2.96
N LYS A 189 -14.15 8.20 -2.81
CA LYS A 189 -15.31 7.40 -2.43
C LYS A 189 -15.71 6.39 -3.52
N VAL A 190 -15.51 6.75 -4.77
CA VAL A 190 -15.69 5.81 -5.90
C VAL A 190 -14.77 4.63 -5.77
N HIS A 191 -13.54 4.89 -5.32
CA HIS A 191 -12.54 3.89 -4.98
C HIS A 191 -12.43 2.78 -6.03
N ALA A 192 -12.40 3.19 -7.31
CA ALA A 192 -12.09 2.25 -8.38
C ALA A 192 -10.69 1.68 -8.12
N ARG A 193 -10.55 0.39 -8.23
CA ARG A 193 -9.29 -0.29 -7.97
C ARG A 193 -8.95 -1.21 -9.12
N VAL A 194 -7.69 -1.18 -9.53
CA VAL A 194 -7.08 -2.13 -10.46
C VAL A 194 -5.98 -2.85 -9.72
N SER A 195 -6.06 -4.17 -9.65
CA SER A 195 -5.15 -5.00 -8.86
C SER A 195 -4.28 -5.91 -9.72
N ILE A 196 -3.14 -6.29 -9.14
CA ILE A 196 -2.23 -7.29 -9.69
C ILE A 196 -1.85 -8.30 -8.60
N ASP A 197 -1.90 -9.58 -8.94
CA ASP A 197 -1.31 -10.66 -8.15
C ASP A 197 0.05 -11.02 -8.75
N LEU A 198 1.12 -10.52 -8.15
CA LEU A 198 2.49 -10.69 -8.62
C LEU A 198 2.92 -12.16 -8.68
N LYS A 199 2.41 -12.97 -7.76
CA LYS A 199 2.69 -14.41 -7.75
C LYS A 199 2.03 -15.12 -8.93
N LYS A 200 0.75 -14.79 -9.23
CA LYS A 200 0.04 -15.41 -10.35
C LYS A 200 0.60 -14.96 -11.69
N GLU A 201 0.87 -13.66 -11.84
CA GLU A 201 1.26 -13.08 -13.13
C GLU A 201 2.75 -13.32 -13.44
N PHE A 202 3.64 -13.17 -12.45
CA PHE A 202 5.09 -13.22 -12.65
C PHE A 202 5.78 -14.40 -11.95
N ASN A 203 5.05 -15.20 -11.17
CA ASN A 203 5.63 -16.21 -10.27
C ASN A 203 6.70 -15.61 -9.32
N LYS A 204 6.46 -14.38 -8.84
CA LYS A 204 7.38 -13.64 -7.98
C LYS A 204 6.68 -13.02 -6.79
N TYR A 205 7.42 -12.90 -5.67
CA TYR A 205 7.15 -11.96 -4.59
C TYR A 205 8.10 -10.78 -4.71
N LEU A 206 7.64 -9.56 -4.46
CA LEU A 206 8.55 -8.46 -4.16
C LEU A 206 9.02 -8.59 -2.72
N PHE A 207 10.28 -8.29 -2.46
CA PHE A 207 10.74 -8.10 -1.09
C PHE A 207 11.67 -6.91 -0.99
N PHE A 208 11.76 -6.35 0.20
CA PHE A 208 12.67 -5.27 0.55
C PHE A 208 13.20 -5.46 1.96
N LYS A 209 14.43 -5.01 2.18
CA LYS A 209 15.03 -4.94 3.52
C LYS A 209 14.43 -3.77 4.28
N THR A 210 14.30 -3.89 5.60
CA THR A 210 13.67 -2.86 6.43
C THR A 210 14.66 -1.83 6.97
N GLU A 211 15.95 -2.05 6.76
CA GLU A 211 17.03 -1.15 7.17
C GLU A 211 17.56 -0.38 5.95
N LEU A 212 17.63 0.95 6.06
CA LEU A 212 18.34 1.78 5.09
C LEU A 212 19.85 1.49 5.19
N VAL A 213 20.49 1.22 4.06
CA VAL A 213 21.92 1.02 3.94
C VAL A 213 22.64 2.37 3.84
#